data_91dd0bfa61184d47800e2dde55d5fa0b
#
_entry.id   91dd0bfa61184d47800e2dde55d5fa0b
#
_cell.length_a   1.000
_cell.length_b   1.000
_cell.length_c   1.000
_cell.angle_alpha   90.00
_cell.angle_beta   90.00
_cell.angle_gamma   90.00
#
_symmetry.space_group_name_H-M   'P 1'
#
loop_
_entity.id
_entity.type
_entity.pdbx_description
1 polymer ?
#
loop_
_entity_poly.entity_id
_entity_poly.type
_entity_poly.pdbx_seq_one_letter_code
_entity_poly.pdbx_strand_id
1 'polypeptide(L)'
;MASDHQFDERASVVDPMTDRATTAGDSGIRADAVGIAPIRKRKRRRRRRLSRRGKRIRALIVIPLVVVFIWAAVSYSVWMLRPTSLSWSVNSVEWVRYDVPFGIGNWLADHVEQAYYTGQTPKKGGPQLKRLPKVGVTHVTTPAPTPWPPPVAPVFSSPLPGEGVWQPTGSPIDGGPPVLVTTYRPDPNYPQIVAYVAWFDHTRTELGYYPGRYEPPKAAIRGPAMVPYSQRSRLLATFNAGFTYVDGDNGSADNGLTNEPLKDGNATLIGYTNGRVDIVDWSGGPNPGPGVAWARQSLAPIVWNSQLNPTLDTNPDSPQWGYTLGGVTRVWRTGVGIDARGNLIYVAANYQTVISIAQILQHVGAVRAMEFDINPEWHTLITYNPPGLNPTMVGPNPNQSSDRYLVPDDRDFFAVYRPVPGPVTVPFG
;
A
#
# COMPACT_ATOMS: atom_id res chain seq x y z
N MET A 1 37.93 -43.25 -16.86
CA MET A 1 38.11 -42.53 -18.11
C MET A 1 37.72 -41.11 -17.82
N ALA A 2 38.57 -40.25 -17.26
CA ALA A 2 39.71 -39.50 -17.81
C ALA A 2 39.21 -38.69 -19.03
N SER A 3 39.19 -37.41 -19.02
CA SER A 3 40.23 -36.36 -18.88
C SER A 3 39.54 -35.01 -18.78
N ASP A 4 39.77 -34.17 -17.82
CA ASP A 4 40.78 -33.11 -17.71
C ASP A 4 41.04 -32.25 -18.97
N HIS A 5 40.73 -30.93 -18.83
CA HIS A 5 41.63 -29.86 -19.27
C HIS A 5 41.36 -28.55 -18.51
N GLN A 6 42.30 -28.31 -17.59
CA GLN A 6 42.70 -27.00 -17.06
C GLN A 6 43.60 -26.26 -18.07
N PHE A 7 43.57 -24.96 -18.03
CA PHE A 7 44.64 -23.99 -18.32
C PHE A 7 44.05 -22.59 -18.28
N ASP A 8 44.61 -21.58 -17.74
CA ASP A 8 45.70 -21.21 -16.81
C ASP A 8 45.69 -19.69 -16.76
N GLU A 9 46.00 -19.19 -15.60
CA GLU A 9 46.29 -17.77 -15.31
C GLU A 9 47.43 -17.23 -16.12
N ARG A 10 47.46 -15.90 -16.34
CA ARG A 10 48.60 -15.05 -15.98
C ARG A 10 48.31 -13.55 -16.03
N ALA A 11 48.55 -12.95 -14.90
CA ALA A 11 48.79 -11.54 -14.67
C ALA A 11 50.18 -11.08 -15.12
N SER A 12 50.34 -9.75 -15.39
CA SER A 12 51.50 -8.90 -15.03
C SER A 12 51.25 -7.51 -15.59
N VAL A 13 51.08 -6.44 -14.86
CA VAL A 13 52.00 -5.65 -14.03
C VAL A 13 53.32 -5.31 -14.76
N VAL A 14 53.54 -4.04 -15.03
CA VAL A 14 54.71 -3.24 -14.63
C VAL A 14 54.75 -1.90 -15.37
N ASP A 15 54.70 -0.78 -14.65
CA ASP A 15 55.37 0.49 -14.89
C ASP A 15 56.85 0.34 -14.55
N PRO A 16 57.82 1.10 -15.02
CA PRO A 16 58.12 2.41 -14.53
C PRO A 16 58.93 3.37 -15.43
N MET A 17 58.85 4.64 -15.14
CA MET A 17 59.86 5.71 -14.98
C MET A 17 61.31 5.55 -15.48
N THR A 18 61.86 6.76 -15.77
CA THR A 18 63.27 7.25 -15.80
C THR A 18 63.91 7.27 -17.17
N ASP A 19 64.78 8.18 -17.53
CA ASP A 19 65.39 9.39 -16.95
C ASP A 19 66.27 10.04 -18.05
N ARG A 20 66.51 11.37 -17.96
CA ARG A 20 67.66 12.15 -18.31
C ARG A 20 68.53 11.89 -19.58
N ALA A 21 68.80 12.88 -20.32
CA ALA A 21 70.01 13.69 -20.19
C ALA A 21 70.26 14.63 -21.38
N THR A 22 70.35 15.89 -21.09
CA THR A 22 71.42 16.86 -21.40
C THR A 22 72.26 16.65 -22.67
N THR A 23 72.36 17.68 -23.51
CA THR A 23 73.61 18.36 -23.79
C THR A 23 73.41 19.72 -24.47
N ALA A 24 74.31 20.58 -24.14
CA ALA A 24 74.44 21.98 -24.28
C ALA A 24 74.96 22.44 -25.69
N GLY A 25 74.86 23.76 -25.88
CA GLY A 25 75.68 24.56 -26.69
C GLY A 25 74.99 25.12 -27.96
N ASP A 26 74.83 26.32 -28.19
CA ASP A 26 75.84 27.40 -28.30
C ASP A 26 75.12 28.73 -28.61
N SER A 27 75.78 29.77 -28.26
CA SER A 27 75.58 31.20 -28.37
C SER A 27 75.20 31.72 -29.73
N GLY A 28 74.29 32.69 -29.77
CA GLY A 28 74.02 33.53 -30.94
C GLY A 28 73.13 34.71 -30.54
N ILE A 29 73.78 35.78 -30.06
CA ILE A 29 73.20 37.10 -29.84
C ILE A 29 72.79 37.72 -31.16
N ARG A 30 71.52 38.12 -31.34
CA ARG A 30 71.15 39.27 -32.15
C ARG A 30 69.87 39.93 -31.66
N ALA A 31 69.96 41.23 -31.57
CA ALA A 31 69.05 42.19 -31.02
C ALA A 31 67.74 42.39 -31.80
N ASP A 32 66.75 42.84 -31.04
CA ASP A 32 65.67 43.75 -31.39
C ASP A 32 64.72 43.46 -32.53
N ALA A 33 63.53 43.07 -32.14
CA ALA A 33 62.28 43.62 -32.67
C ALA A 33 61.19 43.52 -31.66
N VAL A 34 60.82 44.64 -31.03
CA VAL A 34 59.58 44.76 -30.20
C VAL A 34 58.40 44.56 -31.11
N GLY A 35 57.88 43.32 -31.16
CA GLY A 35 56.64 42.96 -31.80
C GLY A 35 55.49 43.18 -30.87
N ILE A 36 54.78 44.29 -31.00
CA ILE A 36 53.51 44.57 -30.33
C ILE A 36 52.50 43.49 -30.74
N ALA A 37 52.18 42.58 -29.87
CA ALA A 37 51.12 41.56 -30.05
C ALA A 37 49.77 42.24 -30.35
N PRO A 38 49.04 41.84 -31.40
CA PRO A 38 47.75 42.45 -31.69
C PRO A 38 46.76 42.13 -30.60
N ILE A 39 46.19 43.15 -29.98
CA ILE A 39 45.12 43.10 -29.02
C ILE A 39 43.93 42.34 -29.68
N ARG A 40 43.73 41.08 -29.29
CA ARG A 40 42.55 40.30 -29.69
C ARG A 40 41.31 41.07 -29.24
N LYS A 41 40.66 41.79 -30.14
CA LYS A 41 39.37 42.41 -29.95
C LYS A 41 38.37 41.31 -29.55
N ARG A 42 38.02 41.22 -28.25
CA ARG A 42 36.90 40.43 -27.74
C ARG A 42 35.69 40.80 -28.58
N LYS A 43 35.25 39.89 -29.49
CA LYS A 43 33.97 40.02 -30.20
C LYS A 43 32.88 40.12 -29.16
N ARG A 44 32.43 41.33 -28.84
CA ARG A 44 31.21 41.59 -28.09
C ARG A 44 30.11 40.88 -28.86
N ARG A 45 29.61 39.73 -28.35
CA ARG A 45 28.38 39.09 -28.83
C ARG A 45 27.29 40.13 -28.78
N ARG A 46 26.99 40.77 -29.92
CA ARG A 46 25.79 41.61 -30.07
C ARG A 46 24.60 40.74 -29.71
N ARG A 47 24.01 40.94 -28.52
CA ARG A 47 22.70 40.38 -28.16
C ARG A 47 21.75 40.90 -29.24
N ARG A 48 21.35 40.00 -30.19
CA ARG A 48 20.33 40.31 -31.19
C ARG A 48 19.04 40.71 -30.42
N ARG A 49 18.71 41.99 -30.47
CA ARG A 49 17.45 42.49 -29.96
C ARG A 49 16.32 41.83 -30.78
N LEU A 50 15.52 40.99 -30.14
CA LEU A 50 14.38 40.38 -30.79
C LEU A 50 13.46 41.47 -31.35
N SER A 51 12.95 41.26 -32.57
CA SER A 51 11.94 42.12 -33.19
C SER A 51 10.67 42.18 -32.30
N ARG A 52 9.88 43.23 -32.42
CA ARG A 52 8.60 43.36 -31.69
C ARG A 52 7.73 42.10 -31.84
N ARG A 53 7.73 41.49 -33.02
CA ARG A 53 7.01 40.24 -33.32
C ARG A 53 7.60 39.02 -32.54
N GLY A 54 8.92 38.92 -32.46
CA GLY A 54 9.60 37.89 -31.70
C GLY A 54 9.42 38.04 -30.19
N LYS A 55 9.27 39.26 -29.67
CA LYS A 55 8.91 39.49 -28.25
C LYS A 55 7.46 39.08 -27.95
N ARG A 56 6.52 39.37 -28.85
CA ARG A 56 5.11 38.93 -28.70
C ARG A 56 4.98 37.41 -28.74
N ILE A 57 5.65 36.75 -29.68
CA ILE A 57 5.63 35.26 -29.76
C ILE A 57 6.26 34.64 -28.51
N ARG A 58 7.38 35.19 -28.01
CA ARG A 58 7.95 34.72 -26.71
C ARG A 58 7.02 34.95 -25.56
N ALA A 59 6.36 36.11 -25.47
CA ALA A 59 5.39 36.39 -24.41
C ALA A 59 4.21 35.41 -24.45
N LEU A 60 3.70 35.09 -25.64
CA LEU A 60 2.61 34.12 -25.83
C LEU A 60 2.97 32.69 -25.40
N ILE A 61 4.26 32.33 -25.37
CA ILE A 61 4.71 31.02 -24.92
C ILE A 61 5.14 31.07 -23.45
N VAL A 62 5.91 32.10 -23.06
CA VAL A 62 6.52 32.17 -21.72
C VAL A 62 5.45 32.47 -20.66
N ILE A 63 4.49 33.33 -20.93
CA ILE A 63 3.45 33.68 -19.95
C ILE A 63 2.63 32.45 -19.54
N PRO A 64 2.06 31.65 -20.48
CA PRO A 64 1.36 30.41 -20.09
C PRO A 64 2.24 29.44 -19.32
N LEU A 65 3.49 29.24 -19.72
CA LEU A 65 4.43 28.37 -19.01
C LEU A 65 4.69 28.85 -17.57
N VAL A 66 4.87 30.16 -17.38
CA VAL A 66 5.03 30.74 -16.03
C VAL A 66 3.76 30.55 -15.20
N VAL A 67 2.58 30.75 -15.78
CA VAL A 67 1.31 30.54 -15.10
C VAL A 67 1.15 29.07 -14.67
N VAL A 68 1.42 28.14 -15.59
CA VAL A 68 1.39 26.71 -15.28
C VAL A 68 2.41 26.36 -14.18
N PHE A 69 3.60 26.89 -14.24
CA PHE A 69 4.63 26.65 -13.21
C PHE A 69 4.21 27.19 -11.85
N ILE A 70 3.66 28.43 -11.80
CA ILE A 70 3.16 29.02 -10.54
C ILE A 70 2.01 28.17 -9.99
N TRP A 71 1.06 27.79 -10.84
CA TRP A 71 -0.03 26.89 -10.45
C TRP A 71 0.50 25.58 -9.88
N ALA A 72 1.39 24.89 -10.60
CA ALA A 72 1.99 23.64 -10.15
C ALA A 72 2.74 23.79 -8.82
N ALA A 73 3.51 24.87 -8.66
CA ALA A 73 4.25 25.13 -7.41
C ALA A 73 3.31 25.37 -6.23
N VAL A 74 2.24 26.15 -6.42
CA VAL A 74 1.25 26.42 -5.37
C VAL A 74 0.48 25.14 -5.04
N SER A 75 -0.06 24.45 -6.04
CA SER A 75 -0.82 23.21 -5.87
C SER A 75 0.04 22.14 -5.16
N TYR A 76 1.27 21.90 -5.63
CA TYR A 76 2.19 20.97 -4.98
C TYR A 76 2.46 21.34 -3.53
N SER A 77 2.68 22.64 -3.24
CA SER A 77 2.93 23.09 -1.86
C SER A 77 1.72 22.82 -0.96
N VAL A 78 0.50 23.08 -1.44
CA VAL A 78 -0.72 22.77 -0.71
C VAL A 78 -0.83 21.27 -0.42
N TRP A 79 -0.53 20.42 -1.40
CA TRP A 79 -0.54 18.98 -1.22
C TRP A 79 0.48 18.52 -0.17
N MET A 80 1.71 19.02 -0.23
CA MET A 80 2.77 18.63 0.70
C MET A 80 2.55 19.12 2.14
N LEU A 81 1.77 20.19 2.33
CA LEU A 81 1.45 20.75 3.65
C LEU A 81 0.17 20.16 4.25
N ARG A 82 -0.62 19.40 3.50
CA ARG A 82 -1.84 18.78 4.03
C ARG A 82 -1.51 17.68 5.05
N PRO A 83 -2.32 17.51 6.10
CA PRO A 83 -2.17 16.36 7.00
C PRO A 83 -2.34 15.04 6.23
N THR A 84 -1.35 14.16 6.31
CA THR A 84 -1.36 12.85 5.65
C THR A 84 -0.39 11.91 6.36
N SER A 85 -0.63 10.60 6.28
CA SER A 85 0.27 9.54 6.73
C SER A 85 1.26 9.09 5.65
N LEU A 86 1.06 9.57 4.41
CA LEU A 86 1.87 9.15 3.26
C LEU A 86 3.31 9.65 3.36
N SER A 87 4.25 8.85 2.92
CA SER A 87 5.62 9.29 2.67
C SER A 87 5.63 10.41 1.63
N TRP A 88 6.63 11.28 1.68
CA TRP A 88 6.77 12.40 0.74
C TRP A 88 6.72 11.95 -0.72
N SER A 89 7.38 10.83 -1.04
CA SER A 89 7.41 10.27 -2.40
C SER A 89 6.03 9.85 -2.90
N VAL A 90 5.29 9.08 -2.08
CA VAL A 90 3.94 8.63 -2.43
C VAL A 90 2.99 9.83 -2.53
N ASN A 91 3.05 10.77 -1.58
CA ASN A 91 2.23 11.98 -1.63
C ASN A 91 2.50 12.83 -2.90
N SER A 92 3.74 12.81 -3.42
CA SER A 92 4.07 13.46 -4.69
C SER A 92 3.46 12.75 -5.91
N VAL A 93 3.42 11.41 -5.91
CA VAL A 93 2.77 10.63 -6.97
C VAL A 93 1.26 10.84 -6.94
N GLU A 94 0.65 10.86 -5.77
CA GLU A 94 -0.78 11.16 -5.62
C GLU A 94 -1.13 12.58 -6.06
N TRP A 95 -0.27 13.59 -5.78
CA TRP A 95 -0.44 14.92 -6.36
C TRP A 95 -0.46 14.89 -7.89
N VAL A 96 0.48 14.15 -8.51
CA VAL A 96 0.46 14.00 -9.98
C VAL A 96 -0.82 13.33 -10.44
N ARG A 97 -1.29 12.29 -9.76
CA ARG A 97 -2.48 11.52 -10.12
C ARG A 97 -3.74 12.38 -10.09
N TYR A 98 -3.95 13.16 -9.05
CA TYR A 98 -5.21 13.87 -8.82
C TYR A 98 -5.23 15.31 -9.33
N ASP A 99 -4.09 16.01 -9.33
CA ASP A 99 -4.03 17.44 -9.69
C ASP A 99 -3.55 17.71 -11.11
N VAL A 100 -2.78 16.81 -11.74
CA VAL A 100 -2.34 17.02 -13.12
C VAL A 100 -3.50 16.71 -14.08
N PRO A 101 -3.97 17.72 -14.85
CA PRO A 101 -5.20 17.59 -15.64
C PRO A 101 -5.05 16.72 -16.88
N PHE A 102 -6.19 16.45 -17.54
CA PHE A 102 -6.31 15.78 -18.85
C PHE A 102 -5.88 14.30 -18.90
N GLY A 103 -5.95 13.57 -17.77
CA GLY A 103 -5.54 12.16 -17.71
C GLY A 103 -4.02 11.93 -17.79
N ILE A 104 -3.24 12.99 -18.01
CA ILE A 104 -1.77 12.90 -18.01
C ILE A 104 -1.26 12.49 -16.63
N GLY A 105 -1.94 12.96 -15.56
CA GLY A 105 -1.57 12.65 -14.19
C GLY A 105 -1.63 11.15 -13.89
N ASN A 106 -2.72 10.49 -14.20
CA ASN A 106 -2.87 9.04 -14.00
C ASN A 106 -1.81 8.28 -14.80
N TRP A 107 -1.64 8.61 -16.08
CA TRP A 107 -0.64 7.96 -16.92
C TRP A 107 0.78 8.10 -16.36
N LEU A 108 1.17 9.30 -15.89
CA LEU A 108 2.50 9.53 -15.28
C LEU A 108 2.64 8.77 -13.96
N ALA A 109 1.64 8.83 -13.09
CA ALA A 109 1.64 8.13 -11.79
C ALA A 109 1.80 6.62 -12.01
N ASP A 110 1.02 6.02 -12.91
CA ASP A 110 1.09 4.60 -13.23
C ASP A 110 2.46 4.18 -13.78
N HIS A 111 3.10 5.02 -14.62
CA HIS A 111 4.44 4.73 -15.13
C HIS A 111 5.52 4.81 -14.04
N VAL A 112 5.41 5.76 -13.10
CA VAL A 112 6.33 5.86 -11.96
C VAL A 112 6.16 4.67 -11.04
N GLU A 113 4.92 4.30 -10.70
CA GLU A 113 4.62 3.12 -9.91
C GLU A 113 5.11 1.84 -10.59
N GLN A 114 4.84 1.67 -11.89
CA GLN A 114 5.33 0.54 -12.66
C GLN A 114 6.86 0.42 -12.59
N ALA A 115 7.60 1.52 -12.78
CA ALA A 115 9.05 1.52 -12.69
C ALA A 115 9.55 1.14 -11.28
N TYR A 116 8.83 1.56 -10.24
CA TYR A 116 9.13 1.21 -8.86
C TYR A 116 8.89 -0.29 -8.57
N TYR A 117 7.80 -0.87 -9.08
CA TYR A 117 7.41 -2.26 -8.79
C TYR A 117 8.16 -3.29 -9.61
N THR A 118 8.52 -3.00 -10.86
CA THR A 118 9.24 -3.95 -11.74
C THR A 118 10.64 -4.33 -11.22
N GLY A 119 11.22 -3.53 -10.31
CA GLY A 119 12.51 -3.82 -9.67
C GLY A 119 12.44 -4.65 -8.38
N GLN A 120 11.24 -4.96 -7.88
CA GLN A 120 11.08 -5.63 -6.59
C GLN A 120 10.89 -7.15 -6.75
N THR A 121 11.98 -7.88 -6.91
CA THR A 121 11.97 -9.34 -6.78
C THR A 121 12.16 -9.77 -5.32
N PRO A 122 11.63 -10.95 -4.89
CA PRO A 122 11.89 -11.48 -3.56
C PRO A 122 13.38 -11.55 -3.29
N LYS A 123 13.88 -10.76 -2.33
CA LYS A 123 15.29 -10.83 -1.94
C LYS A 123 15.54 -12.22 -1.37
N LYS A 124 16.54 -12.92 -1.91
CA LYS A 124 17.04 -14.18 -1.35
C LYS A 124 17.53 -13.86 0.07
N GLY A 125 16.85 -14.39 1.07
CA GLY A 125 17.21 -14.21 2.48
C GLY A 125 16.59 -15.33 3.30
N GLY A 126 17.21 -15.69 4.42
CA GLY A 126 16.67 -16.69 5.32
C GLY A 126 15.34 -16.24 5.94
N PRO A 127 14.50 -17.18 6.42
CA PRO A 127 13.21 -16.88 7.00
C PRO A 127 13.37 -16.04 8.26
N GLN A 128 12.76 -14.86 8.27
CA GLN A 128 12.70 -14.01 9.46
C GLN A 128 11.25 -13.64 9.72
N LEU A 129 10.63 -14.28 10.69
CA LEU A 129 9.43 -13.74 11.29
C LEU A 129 9.86 -12.51 12.12
N LYS A 130 9.44 -11.31 11.69
CA LYS A 130 9.51 -10.16 12.59
C LYS A 130 8.66 -10.51 13.81
N ARG A 131 9.25 -10.36 15.01
CA ARG A 131 8.46 -10.46 16.23
C ARG A 131 7.31 -9.47 16.12
N LEU A 132 6.09 -9.97 16.27
CA LEU A 132 4.94 -9.10 16.42
C LEU A 132 5.23 -8.14 17.60
N PRO A 133 4.84 -6.87 17.49
CA PRO A 133 4.99 -5.94 18.58
C PRO A 133 4.33 -6.54 19.82
N LYS A 134 5.06 -6.66 20.92
CA LYS A 134 4.47 -7.06 22.20
C LYS A 134 3.54 -5.92 22.63
N VAL A 135 2.27 -6.05 22.35
CA VAL A 135 1.26 -5.24 23.01
C VAL A 135 1.21 -5.73 24.45
N GLY A 136 1.33 -4.83 25.43
CA GLY A 136 1.35 -5.18 26.84
C GLY A 136 0.09 -5.95 27.22
N VAL A 137 0.20 -7.26 27.27
CA VAL A 137 -0.89 -8.14 27.70
C VAL A 137 -0.87 -8.14 29.21
N THR A 138 -1.89 -7.58 29.82
CA THR A 138 -2.21 -7.89 31.20
C THR A 138 -2.58 -9.38 31.22
N HIS A 139 -1.82 -10.19 31.96
CA HIS A 139 -2.08 -11.63 32.07
C HIS A 139 -3.54 -11.87 32.45
N VAL A 140 -4.32 -12.38 31.50
CA VAL A 140 -5.68 -12.84 31.77
C VAL A 140 -5.57 -14.24 32.38
N THR A 141 -5.75 -14.33 33.67
CA THR A 141 -5.73 -15.61 34.43
C THR A 141 -7.05 -16.38 34.38
N THR A 142 -8.07 -15.83 33.70
CA THR A 142 -9.38 -16.48 33.56
C THR A 142 -9.52 -17.07 32.15
N PRO A 143 -9.94 -18.35 32.02
CA PRO A 143 -10.24 -18.91 30.70
C PRO A 143 -11.30 -18.07 30.00
N ALA A 144 -11.01 -17.63 28.78
CA ALA A 144 -11.95 -16.86 27.98
C ALA A 144 -13.19 -17.73 27.68
N PRO A 145 -14.41 -17.22 27.84
CA PRO A 145 -15.64 -17.98 27.60
C PRO A 145 -15.86 -18.32 26.11
N THR A 146 -15.12 -17.68 25.20
CA THR A 146 -15.15 -17.97 23.77
C THR A 146 -13.84 -18.63 23.36
N PRO A 147 -13.85 -19.82 22.74
CA PRO A 147 -12.60 -20.45 22.32
C PRO A 147 -11.91 -19.59 21.24
N TRP A 148 -10.65 -19.32 21.46
CA TRP A 148 -9.78 -18.71 20.44
C TRP A 148 -9.81 -19.56 19.17
N PRO A 149 -9.54 -18.97 18.01
CA PRO A 149 -9.27 -19.78 16.83
C PRO A 149 -8.07 -20.70 17.10
N PRO A 150 -8.04 -21.92 16.54
CA PRO A 150 -6.87 -22.77 16.68
C PRO A 150 -5.64 -22.06 16.13
N PRO A 151 -4.42 -22.35 16.62
CA PRO A 151 -3.21 -21.87 16.01
C PRO A 151 -3.22 -22.16 14.51
N VAL A 152 -2.71 -21.22 13.70
CA VAL A 152 -2.56 -21.44 12.24
C VAL A 152 -1.54 -22.54 12.02
N ALA A 153 -1.93 -23.60 11.33
CA ALA A 153 -1.08 -24.74 11.09
C ALA A 153 0.17 -24.32 10.26
N PRO A 154 1.38 -24.70 10.68
CA PRO A 154 2.59 -24.38 9.91
C PRO A 154 2.55 -25.08 8.54
N VAL A 155 2.99 -24.39 7.50
CA VAL A 155 3.20 -24.97 6.16
C VAL A 155 4.52 -25.72 6.08
N PHE A 156 5.51 -25.31 6.88
CA PHE A 156 6.83 -25.93 6.95
C PHE A 156 6.88 -26.96 8.08
N SER A 157 7.58 -28.08 7.84
CA SER A 157 7.81 -29.13 8.85
C SER A 157 8.61 -28.64 10.07
N SER A 158 9.38 -27.57 9.91
CA SER A 158 10.13 -26.91 10.98
C SER A 158 9.63 -25.48 11.15
N PRO A 159 8.59 -25.26 11.96
CA PRO A 159 8.06 -23.92 12.20
C PRO A 159 9.07 -23.06 12.98
N LEU A 160 9.04 -21.76 12.70
CA LEU A 160 9.80 -20.78 13.48
C LEU A 160 9.11 -20.51 14.84
N PRO A 161 9.86 -20.14 15.89
CA PRO A 161 9.26 -19.80 17.17
C PRO A 161 8.17 -18.73 17.04
N GLY A 162 6.95 -19.02 17.50
CA GLY A 162 5.81 -18.14 17.44
C GLY A 162 5.04 -18.13 16.10
N GLU A 163 5.47 -18.92 15.13
CA GLU A 163 4.79 -19.05 13.83
C GLU A 163 3.39 -19.66 14.01
N GLY A 164 2.36 -18.96 13.50
CA GLY A 164 0.97 -19.39 13.61
C GLY A 164 0.33 -19.23 14.99
N VAL A 165 1.07 -18.78 16.00
CA VAL A 165 0.57 -18.60 17.35
C VAL A 165 -0.14 -17.25 17.48
N TRP A 166 -1.40 -17.28 17.87
CA TRP A 166 -2.20 -16.08 18.07
C TRP A 166 -1.72 -15.28 19.27
N GLN A 167 -1.63 -13.97 19.10
CA GLN A 167 -1.23 -13.00 20.15
C GLN A 167 -2.36 -11.96 20.29
N PRO A 168 -2.90 -11.79 21.51
CA PRO A 168 -3.92 -10.79 21.75
C PRO A 168 -3.34 -9.38 21.64
N THR A 169 -4.16 -8.45 21.15
CA THR A 169 -3.86 -7.02 21.12
C THR A 169 -4.88 -6.26 21.94
N GLY A 170 -4.42 -5.25 22.67
CA GLY A 170 -5.29 -4.44 23.52
C GLY A 170 -5.80 -5.15 24.77
N SER A 171 -6.66 -4.46 25.52
CA SER A 171 -7.24 -4.96 26.74
C SER A 171 -8.41 -5.93 26.46
N PRO A 172 -8.58 -6.98 27.26
CA PRO A 172 -9.72 -7.88 27.14
C PRO A 172 -11.06 -7.16 27.23
N ILE A 173 -12.05 -7.70 26.54
CA ILE A 173 -13.47 -7.31 26.61
C ILE A 173 -14.26 -8.54 27.01
N ASP A 174 -15.09 -8.45 28.04
CA ASP A 174 -15.89 -9.58 28.58
C ASP A 174 -15.07 -10.87 28.73
N GLY A 175 -13.88 -10.73 29.33
CA GLY A 175 -12.96 -11.82 29.63
C GLY A 175 -12.20 -12.41 28.43
N GLY A 176 -12.34 -11.87 27.22
CA GLY A 176 -11.65 -12.35 26.03
C GLY A 176 -10.99 -11.25 25.21
N PRO A 177 -9.97 -11.57 24.40
CA PRO A 177 -9.34 -10.62 23.50
C PRO A 177 -10.28 -10.31 22.33
N PRO A 178 -10.53 -9.02 22.04
CA PRO A 178 -11.33 -8.63 20.89
C PRO A 178 -10.59 -8.82 19.55
N VAL A 179 -9.26 -8.70 19.57
CA VAL A 179 -8.40 -8.79 18.39
C VAL A 179 -7.21 -9.69 18.69
N LEU A 180 -6.98 -10.63 17.82
CA LEU A 180 -5.80 -11.49 17.80
C LEU A 180 -4.99 -11.24 16.53
N VAL A 181 -3.67 -11.30 16.63
CA VAL A 181 -2.78 -11.22 15.48
C VAL A 181 -1.81 -12.40 15.45
N THR A 182 -1.42 -12.83 14.27
CA THR A 182 -0.38 -13.83 14.09
C THR A 182 0.40 -13.60 12.80
N THR A 183 1.53 -14.27 12.68
CA THR A 183 2.31 -14.34 11.43
C THR A 183 2.71 -15.77 11.17
N TYR A 184 2.74 -16.14 9.89
CA TYR A 184 3.27 -17.44 9.45
C TYR A 184 3.81 -17.35 8.04
N ARG A 185 4.56 -18.36 7.61
CA ARG A 185 5.10 -18.48 6.25
C ARG A 185 4.14 -19.32 5.39
N PRO A 186 3.44 -18.70 4.43
CA PRO A 186 2.36 -19.36 3.72
C PRO A 186 2.78 -20.17 2.50
N ASP A 187 3.99 -19.94 1.97
CA ASP A 187 4.41 -20.53 0.69
C ASP A 187 5.64 -21.46 0.91
N PRO A 188 5.50 -22.78 0.67
CA PRO A 188 6.58 -23.73 0.90
C PRO A 188 7.79 -23.51 -0.02
N ASN A 189 7.62 -22.83 -1.15
CA ASN A 189 8.69 -22.53 -2.09
C ASN A 189 9.43 -21.23 -1.77
N TYR A 190 8.83 -20.37 -0.93
CA TYR A 190 9.36 -19.03 -0.60
C TYR A 190 9.35 -18.80 0.91
N PRO A 191 10.30 -19.40 1.66
CA PRO A 191 10.33 -19.35 3.12
C PRO A 191 10.52 -17.94 3.70
N GLN A 192 10.90 -16.96 2.89
CA GLN A 192 11.04 -15.56 3.27
C GLN A 192 9.72 -14.78 3.24
N ILE A 193 8.67 -15.32 2.63
CA ILE A 193 7.36 -14.68 2.60
C ILE A 193 6.68 -14.86 3.95
N VAL A 194 6.09 -13.78 4.45
CA VAL A 194 5.34 -13.77 5.70
C VAL A 194 3.94 -13.23 5.45
N ALA A 195 2.94 -13.96 5.91
CA ALA A 195 1.56 -13.49 6.02
C ALA A 195 1.34 -12.87 7.40
N TYR A 196 0.72 -11.69 7.41
CA TYR A 196 0.27 -10.96 8.60
C TYR A 196 -1.24 -11.14 8.69
N VAL A 197 -1.71 -11.69 9.79
CA VAL A 197 -3.12 -12.08 9.95
C VAL A 197 -3.67 -11.43 11.20
N ALA A 198 -4.87 -10.85 11.11
CA ALA A 198 -5.68 -10.45 12.25
C ALA A 198 -7.00 -11.21 12.24
N TRP A 199 -7.49 -11.52 13.42
CA TRP A 199 -8.80 -12.13 13.68
C TRP A 199 -9.55 -11.24 14.67
N PHE A 200 -10.80 -10.94 14.37
CA PHE A 200 -11.65 -10.03 15.12
C PHE A 200 -12.87 -10.78 15.65
N ASP A 201 -13.03 -10.82 16.95
CA ASP A 201 -14.18 -11.47 17.61
C ASP A 201 -15.45 -10.64 17.35
N HIS A 202 -16.38 -11.20 16.57
CA HIS A 202 -17.64 -10.53 16.21
C HIS A 202 -18.54 -10.21 17.40
N THR A 203 -18.35 -10.88 18.55
CA THR A 203 -19.11 -10.61 19.78
C THR A 203 -18.50 -9.48 20.62
N ARG A 204 -17.25 -9.10 20.32
CA ARG A 204 -16.46 -8.12 21.08
C ARG A 204 -15.98 -6.94 20.24
N THR A 205 -16.40 -6.88 18.98
CA THR A 205 -16.00 -5.81 18.06
C THR A 205 -17.19 -5.30 17.25
N GLU A 206 -17.13 -4.02 16.90
CA GLU A 206 -17.97 -3.38 15.91
C GLU A 206 -17.08 -2.93 14.75
N LEU A 207 -17.56 -3.06 13.52
CA LEU A 207 -16.83 -2.64 12.33
C LEU A 207 -17.54 -1.44 11.68
N GLY A 208 -16.78 -0.37 11.45
CA GLY A 208 -17.22 0.81 10.70
C GLY A 208 -16.48 0.95 9.38
N TYR A 209 -17.19 1.40 8.35
CA TYR A 209 -16.65 1.77 7.05
C TYR A 209 -16.52 3.30 6.94
N TYR A 210 -15.42 3.79 6.39
CA TYR A 210 -15.12 5.22 6.30
C TYR A 210 -14.65 5.58 4.90
N PRO A 211 -15.37 6.47 4.19
CA PRO A 211 -14.87 7.09 2.97
C PRO A 211 -13.60 7.91 3.21
N GLY A 212 -12.65 7.82 2.29
CA GLY A 212 -11.48 8.67 2.23
C GLY A 212 -11.75 10.02 1.53
N ARG A 213 -10.72 10.83 1.30
CA ARG A 213 -10.85 12.13 0.61
C ARG A 213 -11.30 11.97 -0.85
N TYR A 214 -10.83 10.93 -1.52
CA TYR A 214 -11.06 10.70 -2.95
C TYR A 214 -11.83 9.41 -3.23
N GLU A 215 -11.69 8.38 -2.39
CA GLU A 215 -12.36 7.11 -2.54
C GLU A 215 -13.47 6.92 -1.48
N PRO A 216 -14.69 6.57 -1.86
CA PRO A 216 -15.23 6.48 -3.22
C PRO A 216 -15.40 7.87 -3.87
N PRO A 217 -15.27 8.01 -5.22
CA PRO A 217 -15.33 9.31 -5.89
C PRO A 217 -16.64 10.07 -5.64
N LYS A 218 -17.76 9.37 -5.54
CA LYS A 218 -19.11 9.93 -5.38
C LYS A 218 -19.69 9.66 -3.98
N ALA A 219 -18.85 9.67 -2.93
CA ALA A 219 -19.36 9.49 -1.57
C ALA A 219 -20.51 10.45 -1.27
N ALA A 220 -21.68 9.91 -0.92
CA ALA A 220 -22.85 10.67 -0.55
C ALA A 220 -22.62 11.47 0.75
N ILE A 221 -21.90 10.86 1.69
CA ILE A 221 -21.40 11.47 2.91
C ILE A 221 -19.91 11.11 3.02
N ARG A 222 -19.04 12.11 3.00
CA ARG A 222 -17.59 11.84 3.03
C ARG A 222 -17.00 11.82 4.43
N GLY A 223 -17.56 12.60 5.33
CA GLY A 223 -17.04 12.72 6.68
C GLY A 223 -15.62 13.30 6.74
N PRO A 224 -14.89 13.08 7.83
CA PRO A 224 -13.55 13.63 8.05
C PRO A 224 -12.43 12.86 7.33
N ALA A 225 -12.74 11.79 6.60
CA ALA A 225 -11.79 10.87 5.96
C ALA A 225 -10.74 10.27 6.93
N MET A 226 -11.09 10.17 8.20
CA MET A 226 -10.27 9.61 9.30
C MET A 226 -11.17 9.10 10.41
N VAL A 227 -10.61 8.34 11.34
CA VAL A 227 -11.33 7.94 12.56
C VAL A 227 -11.71 9.19 13.35
N PRO A 228 -13.02 9.45 13.58
CA PRO A 228 -13.48 10.60 14.32
C PRO A 228 -12.89 10.65 15.74
N TYR A 229 -12.55 11.84 16.23
CA TYR A 229 -11.97 11.98 17.56
C TYR A 229 -12.83 11.37 18.67
N SER A 230 -14.17 11.49 18.55
CA SER A 230 -15.14 10.91 19.49
C SER A 230 -15.11 9.37 19.57
N GLN A 231 -14.61 8.70 18.53
CA GLN A 231 -14.56 7.23 18.44
C GLN A 231 -13.20 6.65 18.87
N ARG A 232 -12.16 7.47 18.98
CA ARG A 232 -10.78 7.01 19.22
C ARG A 232 -10.58 6.30 20.55
N SER A 233 -11.33 6.65 21.58
CA SER A 233 -11.23 6.02 22.90
C SER A 233 -11.65 4.54 22.91
N ARG A 234 -12.36 4.08 21.88
CA ARG A 234 -12.79 2.69 21.70
C ARG A 234 -12.17 1.97 20.50
N LEU A 235 -11.24 2.63 19.78
CA LEU A 235 -10.59 2.10 18.59
C LEU A 235 -9.66 0.94 18.94
N LEU A 236 -9.80 -0.19 18.26
CA LEU A 236 -9.01 -1.41 18.45
C LEU A 236 -8.09 -1.71 17.28
N ALA A 237 -8.56 -1.50 16.05
CA ALA A 237 -7.76 -1.71 14.85
C ALA A 237 -8.28 -0.88 13.68
N THR A 238 -7.43 -0.68 12.67
CA THR A 238 -7.81 -0.15 11.35
C THR A 238 -7.10 -0.94 10.26
N PHE A 239 -7.74 -1.05 9.09
CA PHE A 239 -7.14 -1.68 7.92
C PHE A 239 -7.70 -1.07 6.62
N ASN A 240 -6.95 -1.21 5.53
CA ASN A 240 -7.33 -0.68 4.22
C ASN A 240 -8.58 -1.36 3.67
N ALA A 241 -9.32 -0.65 2.82
CA ALA A 241 -10.38 -1.22 2.00
C ALA A 241 -9.83 -1.84 0.70
N GLY A 242 -10.71 -2.10 -0.26
CA GLY A 242 -10.39 -2.77 -1.51
C GLY A 242 -9.79 -1.85 -2.58
N PHE A 243 -9.86 -2.31 -3.82
CA PHE A 243 -9.37 -1.58 -5.00
C PHE A 243 -9.99 -0.20 -5.13
N THR A 244 -9.29 0.70 -5.82
CA THR A 244 -9.91 1.96 -6.26
C THR A 244 -11.14 1.67 -7.10
N TYR A 245 -12.05 2.62 -7.13
CA TYR A 245 -13.30 2.44 -7.89
C TYR A 245 -13.06 2.48 -9.40
N VAL A 246 -12.00 3.16 -9.83
CA VAL A 246 -11.60 3.19 -11.25
C VAL A 246 -11.01 1.84 -11.68
N ASP A 247 -10.20 1.21 -10.84
CA ASP A 247 -9.48 -0.02 -11.20
C ASP A 247 -10.34 -1.29 -11.00
N GLY A 248 -11.21 -1.27 -10.01
CA GLY A 248 -12.00 -2.45 -9.65
C GLY A 248 -13.43 -2.46 -10.15
N ASP A 249 -13.94 -1.35 -10.69
CA ASP A 249 -15.35 -1.18 -11.06
C ASP A 249 -16.32 -1.66 -9.96
N ASN A 250 -16.02 -1.30 -8.72
CA ASN A 250 -16.69 -1.78 -7.50
C ASN A 250 -17.75 -0.79 -7.01
N GLY A 251 -18.74 -1.30 -6.28
CA GLY A 251 -19.74 -0.49 -5.61
C GLY A 251 -19.45 -0.26 -4.13
N SER A 252 -20.08 0.76 -3.57
CA SER A 252 -20.15 0.95 -2.12
C SER A 252 -21.38 1.74 -1.68
N ALA A 253 -21.74 1.55 -0.43
CA ALA A 253 -22.80 2.29 0.24
C ALA A 253 -22.37 2.60 1.68
N ASP A 254 -22.86 3.72 2.21
CA ASP A 254 -22.66 4.12 3.59
C ASP A 254 -23.89 4.87 4.11
N ASN A 255 -24.24 4.69 5.39
CA ASN A 255 -25.46 5.25 5.97
C ASN A 255 -26.73 4.89 5.18
N GLY A 256 -26.79 3.71 4.55
CA GLY A 256 -27.88 3.31 3.68
C GLY A 256 -27.97 4.04 2.34
N LEU A 257 -26.98 4.89 2.02
CA LEU A 257 -26.88 5.65 0.78
C LEU A 257 -25.85 5.04 -0.16
N THR A 258 -26.16 4.95 -1.44
CA THR A 258 -25.23 4.48 -2.47
C THR A 258 -24.19 5.55 -2.75
N ASN A 259 -22.92 5.21 -2.58
CA ASN A 259 -21.78 6.03 -3.01
C ASN A 259 -21.43 5.74 -4.47
N GLU A 260 -21.20 4.48 -4.78
CA GLU A 260 -21.05 3.94 -6.14
C GLU A 260 -22.00 2.74 -6.28
N PRO A 261 -22.66 2.57 -7.43
CA PRO A 261 -23.62 1.48 -7.64
C PRO A 261 -23.04 0.12 -7.32
N LEU A 262 -23.75 -0.66 -6.51
CA LEU A 262 -23.38 -2.05 -6.22
C LEU A 262 -23.61 -2.92 -7.47
N LYS A 263 -22.80 -3.94 -7.65
CA LYS A 263 -22.81 -4.84 -8.81
C LYS A 263 -23.03 -6.27 -8.37
N ASP A 264 -23.95 -6.93 -9.06
CA ASP A 264 -24.22 -8.35 -8.83
C ASP A 264 -23.00 -9.19 -9.26
N GLY A 265 -22.69 -10.22 -8.47
CA GLY A 265 -21.53 -11.10 -8.65
C GLY A 265 -20.25 -10.61 -8.00
N ASN A 266 -20.23 -9.39 -7.45
CA ASN A 266 -19.08 -8.91 -6.69
C ASN A 266 -19.18 -9.33 -5.21
N ALA A 267 -18.06 -9.80 -4.66
CA ALA A 267 -17.94 -10.01 -3.23
C ALA A 267 -18.10 -8.69 -2.48
N THR A 268 -18.95 -8.69 -1.49
CA THR A 268 -19.35 -7.51 -0.74
C THR A 268 -19.15 -7.74 0.75
N LEU A 269 -18.20 -7.01 1.34
CA LEU A 269 -18.16 -6.88 2.80
C LEU A 269 -19.28 -5.93 3.20
N ILE A 270 -20.20 -6.43 4.04
CA ILE A 270 -21.44 -5.75 4.36
C ILE A 270 -21.63 -5.67 5.89
N GLY A 271 -21.99 -4.50 6.38
CA GLY A 271 -22.43 -4.27 7.73
C GLY A 271 -23.93 -4.00 7.76
N TYR A 272 -24.64 -4.74 8.60
CA TYR A 272 -26.07 -4.59 8.79
C TYR A 272 -26.37 -3.63 9.95
N THR A 273 -27.56 -3.03 9.95
CA THR A 273 -28.01 -2.12 11.01
C THR A 273 -28.12 -2.76 12.38
N ASN A 274 -28.15 -4.09 12.44
CA ASN A 274 -28.11 -4.86 13.70
C ASN A 274 -26.67 -5.17 14.18
N GLY A 275 -25.65 -4.63 13.52
CA GLY A 275 -24.23 -4.81 13.86
C GLY A 275 -23.58 -6.07 13.29
N ARG A 276 -24.33 -6.97 12.66
CA ARG A 276 -23.76 -8.14 11.99
C ARG A 276 -22.92 -7.70 10.80
N VAL A 277 -21.76 -8.33 10.64
CA VAL A 277 -20.87 -8.17 9.48
C VAL A 277 -20.82 -9.50 8.73
N ASP A 278 -20.83 -9.45 7.40
CA ASP A 278 -20.71 -10.65 6.56
C ASP A 278 -20.01 -10.33 5.23
N ILE A 279 -19.59 -11.37 4.52
CA ILE A 279 -19.18 -11.30 3.12
C ILE A 279 -20.24 -12.05 2.31
N VAL A 280 -20.84 -11.37 1.35
CA VAL A 280 -21.87 -11.93 0.46
C VAL A 280 -21.43 -11.84 -0.99
N ASP A 281 -21.89 -12.79 -1.80
CA ASP A 281 -21.92 -12.69 -3.24
C ASP A 281 -23.17 -11.86 -3.59
N TRP A 282 -22.94 -10.61 -4.01
CA TRP A 282 -24.02 -9.64 -4.13
C TRP A 282 -24.95 -9.96 -5.29
N SER A 283 -26.24 -9.87 -5.03
CA SER A 283 -27.30 -10.05 -6.02
C SER A 283 -28.51 -9.13 -5.79
N GLY A 284 -28.27 -8.01 -5.08
CA GLY A 284 -29.31 -7.08 -4.64
C GLY A 284 -29.52 -5.88 -5.57
N GLY A 285 -28.85 -5.83 -6.73
CA GLY A 285 -28.89 -4.69 -7.64
C GLY A 285 -28.05 -3.50 -7.14
N PRO A 286 -28.24 -2.30 -7.73
CA PRO A 286 -27.28 -1.19 -7.59
C PRO A 286 -27.34 -0.43 -6.25
N ASN A 287 -28.35 -0.68 -5.43
CA ASN A 287 -28.55 0.04 -4.17
C ASN A 287 -28.51 -0.90 -2.97
N PRO A 288 -28.06 -0.43 -1.79
CA PRO A 288 -28.16 -1.21 -0.57
C PRO A 288 -29.62 -1.48 -0.25
N GLY A 289 -29.92 -2.70 0.15
CA GLY A 289 -31.26 -3.06 0.60
C GLY A 289 -31.56 -2.53 2.01
N PRO A 290 -32.83 -2.65 2.47
CA PRO A 290 -33.17 -2.30 3.85
C PRO A 290 -32.36 -3.14 4.84
N GLY A 291 -31.93 -2.53 5.93
CA GLY A 291 -31.11 -3.19 6.94
C GLY A 291 -29.61 -3.23 6.65
N VAL A 292 -29.16 -2.70 5.51
CA VAL A 292 -27.74 -2.49 5.22
C VAL A 292 -27.32 -1.13 5.75
N ALA A 293 -26.33 -1.10 6.62
CA ALA A 293 -25.74 0.13 7.13
C ALA A 293 -24.65 0.63 6.19
N TRP A 294 -23.76 -0.24 5.76
CA TRP A 294 -22.71 0.03 4.80
C TRP A 294 -22.36 -1.23 3.99
N ALA A 295 -21.81 -1.04 2.83
CA ALA A 295 -21.34 -2.10 1.94
C ALA A 295 -20.12 -1.62 1.15
N ARG A 296 -19.12 -2.49 0.98
CA ARG A 296 -17.94 -2.25 0.17
C ARG A 296 -17.63 -3.48 -0.67
N GLN A 297 -17.67 -3.32 -1.97
CA GLN A 297 -17.39 -4.38 -2.92
C GLN A 297 -15.90 -4.44 -3.29
N SER A 298 -15.47 -5.62 -3.64
CA SER A 298 -14.23 -5.88 -4.36
C SER A 298 -14.51 -7.06 -5.27
N LEU A 299 -14.07 -7.11 -6.47
CA LEU A 299 -14.14 -8.18 -7.46
C LEU A 299 -14.99 -9.43 -7.08
N ALA A 300 -14.83 -10.57 -7.75
CA ALA A 300 -15.55 -11.79 -7.38
C ALA A 300 -15.05 -12.42 -6.07
N PRO A 301 -15.86 -13.24 -5.35
CA PRO A 301 -15.41 -13.97 -4.18
C PRO A 301 -14.23 -14.89 -4.51
N ILE A 302 -13.16 -14.86 -3.70
CA ILE A 302 -11.98 -15.71 -3.88
C ILE A 302 -12.07 -17.02 -3.09
N VAL A 303 -12.85 -17.04 -1.99
CA VAL A 303 -13.23 -18.23 -1.23
C VAL A 303 -14.75 -18.19 -1.00
N TRP A 304 -15.42 -19.31 -1.27
CA TRP A 304 -16.85 -19.47 -1.04
C TRP A 304 -17.16 -20.86 -0.52
N ASN A 305 -17.94 -20.95 0.54
CA ASN A 305 -18.25 -22.23 1.21
C ASN A 305 -17.00 -23.05 1.54
N SER A 306 -15.98 -22.40 2.05
CA SER A 306 -14.65 -23.02 2.36
C SER A 306 -13.89 -23.58 1.15
N GLN A 307 -14.31 -23.28 -0.07
CA GLN A 307 -13.64 -23.69 -1.31
C GLN A 307 -13.06 -22.48 -2.03
N LEU A 308 -11.91 -22.67 -2.67
CA LEU A 308 -11.37 -21.67 -3.56
C LEU A 308 -12.30 -21.49 -4.77
N ASN A 309 -12.43 -20.26 -5.24
CA ASN A 309 -13.15 -20.01 -6.48
C ASN A 309 -12.47 -20.76 -7.63
N PRO A 310 -13.20 -21.62 -8.37
CA PRO A 310 -12.59 -22.44 -9.41
C PRO A 310 -12.08 -21.66 -10.64
N THR A 311 -12.47 -20.40 -10.77
CA THR A 311 -12.04 -19.53 -11.88
C THR A 311 -10.80 -18.70 -11.55
N LEU A 312 -10.21 -18.86 -10.35
CA LEU A 312 -8.96 -18.17 -9.99
C LEU A 312 -7.84 -18.53 -10.98
N ASP A 313 -7.18 -17.52 -11.48
CA ASP A 313 -6.02 -17.66 -12.36
C ASP A 313 -4.87 -16.74 -11.92
N THR A 314 -3.72 -16.88 -12.56
CA THR A 314 -2.53 -16.07 -12.26
C THR A 314 -2.20 -15.09 -13.39
N ASN A 315 -3.14 -14.83 -14.31
CA ASN A 315 -2.93 -13.84 -15.34
C ASN A 315 -2.87 -12.42 -14.72
N PRO A 316 -1.73 -11.74 -14.78
CA PRO A 316 -1.58 -10.41 -14.18
C PRO A 316 -2.42 -9.33 -14.88
N ASP A 317 -2.90 -9.61 -16.08
CA ASP A 317 -3.73 -8.71 -16.89
C ASP A 317 -5.24 -9.05 -16.77
N SER A 318 -5.61 -9.95 -15.86
CA SER A 318 -7.01 -10.32 -15.66
C SER A 318 -7.77 -9.23 -14.90
N PRO A 319 -8.74 -8.56 -15.50
CA PRO A 319 -9.56 -7.57 -14.79
C PRO A 319 -10.43 -8.20 -13.71
N GLN A 320 -10.67 -9.51 -13.77
CA GLN A 320 -11.47 -10.25 -12.80
C GLN A 320 -10.79 -10.36 -11.43
N TRP A 321 -9.43 -10.30 -11.39
CA TRP A 321 -8.63 -10.54 -10.18
C TRP A 321 -7.67 -9.39 -9.86
N GLY A 322 -7.92 -8.22 -10.40
CA GLY A 322 -7.08 -7.05 -10.21
C GLY A 322 -5.89 -7.02 -11.17
N TYR A 323 -5.89 -5.98 -11.98
CA TYR A 323 -4.79 -5.68 -12.89
C TYR A 323 -3.53 -5.27 -12.09
N THR A 324 -2.38 -5.85 -12.43
CA THR A 324 -1.11 -5.49 -11.80
C THR A 324 -0.26 -4.64 -12.74
N LEU A 325 0.16 -3.47 -12.28
CA LEU A 325 1.03 -2.59 -13.04
C LEU A 325 2.32 -3.32 -13.47
N GLY A 326 2.64 -3.24 -14.77
CA GLY A 326 3.83 -3.87 -15.34
C GLY A 326 3.78 -5.39 -15.50
N GLY A 327 2.60 -6.01 -15.41
CA GLY A 327 2.43 -7.45 -15.60
C GLY A 327 3.13 -8.31 -14.54
N VAL A 328 3.32 -7.77 -13.34
CA VAL A 328 3.98 -8.50 -12.23
C VAL A 328 2.99 -9.45 -11.59
N THR A 329 3.19 -10.73 -11.72
CA THR A 329 2.27 -11.76 -11.21
C THR A 329 2.16 -11.77 -9.68
N ARG A 330 3.28 -11.49 -8.96
CA ARG A 330 3.36 -11.55 -7.51
C ARG A 330 3.58 -10.16 -6.91
N VAL A 331 2.58 -9.66 -6.22
CA VAL A 331 2.57 -8.34 -5.57
C VAL A 331 2.15 -8.45 -4.11
N TRP A 332 2.17 -7.35 -3.36
CA TRP A 332 1.42 -7.29 -2.10
C TRP A 332 -0.06 -7.51 -2.41
N ARG A 333 -0.69 -8.35 -1.61
CA ARG A 333 -2.14 -8.51 -1.63
C ARG A 333 -2.68 -8.49 -0.22
N THR A 334 -3.84 -7.89 -0.09
CA THR A 334 -4.64 -7.93 1.13
C THR A 334 -5.98 -8.58 0.85
N GLY A 335 -6.62 -9.06 1.87
CA GLY A 335 -7.95 -9.64 1.75
C GLY A 335 -8.61 -9.81 3.12
N VAL A 336 -9.91 -9.97 3.08
CA VAL A 336 -10.72 -10.26 4.25
C VAL A 336 -11.52 -11.53 4.07
N GLY A 337 -11.79 -12.20 5.19
CA GLY A 337 -12.62 -13.40 5.23
C GLY A 337 -13.52 -13.40 6.46
N ILE A 338 -14.55 -14.24 6.39
CA ILE A 338 -15.40 -14.57 7.54
C ILE A 338 -15.21 -16.05 7.86
N ASP A 339 -14.96 -16.37 9.13
CA ASP A 339 -14.87 -17.75 9.60
C ASP A 339 -16.27 -18.39 9.81
N ALA A 340 -16.32 -19.68 10.08
CA ALA A 340 -17.56 -20.41 10.28
C ALA A 340 -18.40 -19.91 11.47
N ARG A 341 -17.81 -19.12 12.37
CA ARG A 341 -18.48 -18.53 13.55
C ARG A 341 -18.90 -17.07 13.32
N GLY A 342 -18.58 -16.48 12.18
CA GLY A 342 -18.90 -15.09 11.84
C GLY A 342 -17.82 -14.08 12.23
N ASN A 343 -16.63 -14.53 12.65
CA ASN A 343 -15.53 -13.63 12.97
C ASN A 343 -14.85 -13.15 11.70
N LEU A 344 -14.45 -11.88 11.69
CA LEU A 344 -13.73 -11.30 10.58
C LEU A 344 -12.24 -11.66 10.66
N ILE A 345 -11.65 -11.96 9.51
CA ILE A 345 -10.22 -12.20 9.32
C ILE A 345 -9.70 -11.18 8.33
N TYR A 346 -8.56 -10.56 8.62
CA TYR A 346 -7.80 -9.74 7.68
C TYR A 346 -6.45 -10.39 7.42
N VAL A 347 -6.01 -10.38 6.17
CA VAL A 347 -4.70 -10.89 5.76
C VAL A 347 -3.99 -9.85 4.90
N ALA A 348 -2.69 -9.69 5.13
CA ALA A 348 -1.77 -8.99 4.24
C ALA A 348 -0.51 -9.83 4.03
N ALA A 349 -0.09 -10.02 2.77
CA ALA A 349 1.14 -10.73 2.47
C ALA A 349 1.79 -10.20 1.18
N ASN A 350 3.12 -10.15 1.16
CA ASN A 350 3.87 -9.76 -0.03
C ASN A 350 4.06 -10.94 -0.98
N TYR A 351 4.33 -10.65 -2.25
CA TYR A 351 4.60 -11.63 -3.31
C TYR A 351 3.50 -12.67 -3.50
N GLN A 352 2.25 -12.27 -3.40
CA GLN A 352 1.09 -13.13 -3.57
C GLN A 352 0.51 -13.01 -4.97
N THR A 353 0.00 -14.13 -5.48
CA THR A 353 -1.00 -14.17 -6.56
C THR A 353 -2.39 -14.14 -5.94
N VAL A 354 -3.45 -13.96 -6.72
CA VAL A 354 -4.82 -14.08 -6.23
C VAL A 354 -5.10 -15.49 -5.68
N ILE A 355 -4.56 -16.53 -6.31
CA ILE A 355 -4.69 -17.90 -5.82
C ILE A 355 -4.04 -18.05 -4.45
N SER A 356 -2.82 -17.54 -4.27
CA SER A 356 -2.11 -17.73 -3.01
C SER A 356 -2.70 -16.91 -1.87
N ILE A 357 -3.24 -15.70 -2.10
CA ILE A 357 -3.94 -14.95 -1.03
C ILE A 357 -5.27 -15.65 -0.65
N ALA A 358 -5.98 -16.24 -1.62
CA ALA A 358 -7.17 -17.05 -1.37
C ALA A 358 -6.83 -18.30 -0.54
N GLN A 359 -5.73 -19.00 -0.86
CA GLN A 359 -5.22 -20.12 -0.08
C GLN A 359 -4.84 -19.72 1.35
N ILE A 360 -4.22 -18.55 1.55
CA ILE A 360 -3.92 -18.04 2.89
C ILE A 360 -5.20 -17.81 3.68
N LEU A 361 -6.21 -17.15 3.11
CA LEU A 361 -7.49 -16.89 3.78
C LEU A 361 -8.23 -18.19 4.11
N GLN A 362 -8.25 -19.16 3.19
CA GLN A 362 -8.81 -20.50 3.45
C GLN A 362 -8.05 -21.22 4.57
N HIS A 363 -6.72 -21.19 4.54
CA HIS A 363 -5.86 -21.86 5.52
C HIS A 363 -6.03 -21.31 6.95
N VAL A 364 -6.28 -20.01 7.10
CA VAL A 364 -6.56 -19.38 8.41
C VAL A 364 -8.02 -19.49 8.83
N GLY A 365 -8.85 -20.23 8.09
CA GLY A 365 -10.19 -20.61 8.48
C GLY A 365 -11.34 -19.80 7.87
N ALA A 366 -11.08 -18.98 6.85
CA ALA A 366 -12.16 -18.27 6.16
C ALA A 366 -13.05 -19.24 5.38
N VAL A 367 -14.37 -19.15 5.58
CA VAL A 367 -15.38 -19.89 4.81
C VAL A 367 -15.90 -19.06 3.62
N ARG A 368 -15.79 -17.74 3.69
CA ARG A 368 -16.03 -16.76 2.63
C ARG A 368 -14.92 -15.74 2.68
N ALA A 369 -14.40 -15.34 1.51
CA ALA A 369 -13.35 -14.34 1.45
C ALA A 369 -13.37 -13.55 0.14
N MET A 370 -12.87 -12.34 0.23
CA MET A 370 -12.68 -11.42 -0.88
C MET A 370 -11.29 -10.79 -0.84
N GLU A 371 -10.80 -10.44 -2.00
CA GLU A 371 -9.56 -9.69 -2.16
C GLU A 371 -9.80 -8.21 -1.87
N PHE A 372 -8.81 -7.57 -1.25
CA PHE A 372 -8.74 -6.13 -1.06
C PHE A 372 -7.62 -5.55 -1.93
N ASP A 373 -7.07 -4.39 -1.53
CA ASP A 373 -6.05 -3.69 -2.30
C ASP A 373 -4.79 -4.56 -2.51
N ILE A 374 -4.23 -4.48 -3.71
CA ILE A 374 -3.03 -5.22 -4.14
C ILE A 374 -1.81 -4.33 -4.32
N ASN A 375 -1.92 -3.06 -3.98
CA ASN A 375 -0.85 -2.10 -4.11
C ASN A 375 0.00 -2.08 -2.82
N PRO A 376 1.35 -2.22 -2.91
CA PRO A 376 2.26 -2.24 -1.76
C PRO A 376 2.30 -0.92 -0.98
N GLU A 377 1.77 0.16 -1.51
CA GLU A 377 1.69 1.44 -0.80
C GLU A 377 0.49 1.49 0.16
N TRP A 378 -0.57 0.73 -0.13
CA TRP A 378 -1.85 0.88 0.55
C TRP A 378 -2.19 -0.22 1.55
N HIS A 379 -1.50 -1.36 1.54
CA HIS A 379 -1.72 -2.40 2.55
C HIS A 379 -1.44 -1.86 3.96
N THR A 380 -2.37 -2.03 4.88
CA THR A 380 -2.24 -1.49 6.24
C THR A 380 -3.07 -2.31 7.23
N LEU A 381 -2.46 -2.68 8.32
CA LEU A 381 -3.12 -3.18 9.52
C LEU A 381 -2.47 -2.52 10.73
N ILE A 382 -3.24 -1.73 11.46
CA ILE A 382 -2.79 -1.03 12.67
C ILE A 382 -3.66 -1.47 13.82
N THR A 383 -3.05 -1.82 14.94
CA THR A 383 -3.75 -2.10 16.21
C THR A 383 -3.53 -0.97 17.18
N TYR A 384 -4.51 -0.79 18.07
CA TYR A 384 -4.54 0.26 19.07
C TYR A 384 -4.78 -0.33 20.46
N ASN A 385 -4.30 0.36 21.48
CA ASN A 385 -4.54 -0.03 22.87
C ASN A 385 -5.26 1.12 23.60
N PRO A 386 -6.63 1.17 23.50
CA PRO A 386 -7.38 2.22 24.15
C PRO A 386 -7.27 2.17 25.69
N PRO A 387 -7.40 3.32 26.37
CA PRO A 387 -7.74 4.63 25.82
C PRO A 387 -6.57 5.40 25.21
N GLY A 388 -5.34 4.93 25.36
CA GLY A 388 -4.12 5.67 24.97
C GLY A 388 -3.78 5.64 23.48
N LEU A 389 -4.56 5.01 22.63
CA LEU A 389 -4.35 4.74 21.21
C LEU A 389 -3.08 3.92 20.90
N ASN A 390 -1.89 4.36 21.22
CA ASN A 390 -0.60 3.67 20.97
C ASN A 390 -0.61 2.84 19.66
N PRO A 391 -0.68 3.50 18.50
CA PRO A 391 -0.82 2.81 17.22
C PRO A 391 0.38 1.92 16.92
N THR A 392 0.11 0.68 16.52
CA THR A 392 1.14 -0.30 16.20
C THR A 392 0.87 -0.92 14.83
N MET A 393 1.77 -0.69 13.88
CA MET A 393 1.72 -1.30 12.56
C MET A 393 2.05 -2.79 12.67
N VAL A 394 1.13 -3.67 12.28
CA VAL A 394 1.31 -5.13 12.38
C VAL A 394 2.18 -5.65 11.24
N GLY A 395 1.91 -5.25 10.01
CA GLY A 395 2.73 -5.57 8.84
C GLY A 395 3.66 -4.42 8.45
N PRO A 396 4.80 -4.67 7.78
CA PRO A 396 5.70 -3.61 7.35
C PRO A 396 5.08 -2.83 6.17
N ASN A 397 4.96 -1.52 6.30
CA ASN A 397 4.69 -0.63 5.18
C ASN A 397 5.58 0.62 5.31
N PRO A 398 6.66 0.74 4.50
CA PRO A 398 7.56 1.88 4.57
C PRO A 398 6.95 3.18 4.04
N ASN A 399 5.82 3.09 3.35
CA ASN A 399 5.15 4.23 2.69
C ASN A 399 4.08 4.88 3.57
N GLN A 400 3.74 4.25 4.70
CA GLN A 400 2.69 4.68 5.62
C GLN A 400 3.23 4.79 7.04
N SER A 401 2.72 5.75 7.80
CA SER A 401 2.99 5.82 9.23
C SER A 401 1.90 5.11 10.06
N SER A 402 2.21 4.79 11.32
CA SER A 402 1.26 4.10 12.20
C SER A 402 0.09 4.97 12.66
N ASP A 403 0.09 6.27 12.38
CA ASP A 403 -1.03 7.18 12.60
C ASP A 403 -1.98 7.29 11.39
N ARG A 404 -1.76 6.48 10.36
CA ARG A 404 -2.71 6.34 9.25
C ARG A 404 -4.12 6.12 9.79
N TYR A 405 -5.08 6.78 9.18
CA TYR A 405 -6.49 6.84 9.61
C TYR A 405 -6.76 7.62 10.92
N LEU A 406 -5.73 8.06 11.65
CA LEU A 406 -5.86 9.08 12.69
C LEU A 406 -5.69 10.51 12.13
N VAL A 407 -5.21 10.61 10.91
CA VAL A 407 -5.22 11.79 10.04
C VAL A 407 -6.04 11.49 8.79
N PRO A 408 -6.55 12.51 8.08
CA PRO A 408 -7.36 12.27 6.88
C PRO A 408 -6.59 11.49 5.83
N ASP A 409 -7.18 10.37 5.35
CA ASP A 409 -6.62 9.48 4.31
C ASP A 409 -7.30 9.73 2.96
N ASP A 410 -6.61 9.41 1.87
CA ASP A 410 -7.12 9.56 0.51
C ASP A 410 -8.03 8.39 0.11
N ARG A 411 -7.78 7.21 0.68
CA ARG A 411 -8.49 5.96 0.42
C ARG A 411 -9.51 5.66 1.51
N ASP A 412 -10.53 4.91 1.15
CA ASP A 412 -11.47 4.37 2.11
C ASP A 412 -10.85 3.26 2.97
N PHE A 413 -11.40 3.07 4.15
CA PHE A 413 -10.83 2.14 5.14
C PHE A 413 -11.89 1.61 6.11
N PHE A 414 -11.48 0.63 6.89
CA PHE A 414 -12.27 0.05 7.98
C PHE A 414 -11.64 0.34 9.34
N ALA A 415 -12.51 0.57 10.33
CA ALA A 415 -12.09 0.72 11.72
C ALA A 415 -12.89 -0.22 12.63
N VAL A 416 -12.15 -0.91 13.49
CA VAL A 416 -12.68 -1.89 14.46
C VAL A 416 -12.72 -1.24 15.83
N TYR A 417 -13.86 -1.34 16.48
CA TYR A 417 -14.12 -0.67 17.76
C TYR A 417 -14.53 -1.65 18.85
N ARG A 418 -14.29 -1.25 20.08
CA ARG A 418 -14.98 -1.82 21.26
C ARG A 418 -16.46 -1.49 21.16
N PRO A 419 -17.38 -2.45 21.35
CA PRO A 419 -18.81 -2.19 21.36
C PRO A 419 -19.20 -1.15 22.42
N VAL A 420 -20.20 -0.35 22.11
CA VAL A 420 -20.84 0.56 23.07
C VAL A 420 -21.96 -0.21 23.75
N PRO A 421 -22.03 -0.22 25.10
CA PRO A 421 -23.20 -0.79 25.80
C PRO A 421 -24.48 -0.04 25.39
N GLY A 422 -25.45 -0.74 24.88
CA GLY A 422 -26.73 -0.17 24.46
C GLY A 422 -27.25 -0.73 23.13
N PRO A 423 -28.26 -0.13 22.52
CA PRO A 423 -28.70 -0.52 21.20
C PRO A 423 -27.55 -0.33 20.21
N VAL A 424 -27.38 -1.30 19.30
CA VAL A 424 -26.30 -1.32 18.32
C VAL A 424 -26.36 -0.04 17.47
N THR A 425 -25.31 0.76 17.57
CA THR A 425 -25.08 1.89 16.67
C THR A 425 -23.92 1.52 15.77
N VAL A 426 -24.20 1.31 14.49
CA VAL A 426 -23.13 1.09 13.51
C VAL A 426 -22.31 2.37 13.44
N PRO A 427 -20.98 2.33 13.64
CA PRO A 427 -20.15 3.53 13.51
C PRO A 427 -20.11 3.96 12.04
N PHE A 428 -20.46 5.21 11.82
CA PHE A 428 -20.45 5.84 10.50
C PHE A 428 -19.26 6.79 10.36
N GLY A 429 -18.76 6.91 9.14
CA GLY A 429 -17.75 7.88 8.73
C GLY A 429 -18.25 9.33 8.67
#